data_fe5245cf237638badc6ef556c70f8737
#
_entry.id   fe5245cf237638badc6ef556c70f8737
#
_cell.length_a   1.000
_cell.length_b   1.000
_cell.length_c   1.000
_cell.angle_alpha   90.00
_cell.angle_beta   90.00
_cell.angle_gamma   90.00
#
_symmetry.space_group_name_H-M   'P 1'
#
loop_
_entity.id
_entity.type
_entity.pdbx_description
1 polymer ?
#
loop_
_entity_poly.entity_id
_entity_poly.type
_entity_poly.pdbx_seq_one_letter_code
_entity_poly.pdbx_strand_id
1 'polypeptide(L)'
;LFRLFVFNNQVYGMGLTSQLKSAPIETLRKLAQSILFTLRLVLKDAWLQMLVLPDVADFRSVMNIYYLVIAAVILIATAGFLFMRRDELQTTRKNVIDASWIVGLGLLAVFLSGWPFWLIGFTPSLAWPANRFTLSFAFGVSLIFGGLIGLIPWEKLRIVLLVTLVSLAAGRQYLSARDYQQDWEIQKELFWQMTWRAPGLKPNTLVLLNEGALDYYADNSLSSALNWIYAPDNHTDQIEYVLFYPTTRLKNALPE
;
A
#
# COMPACT_ATOMS: atom_id res chain seq x y z
N LEU A 1 -7.05 19.13 15.96
CA LEU A 1 -7.16 20.08 17.08
C LEU A 1 -6.21 19.72 18.23
N PHE A 2 -6.29 18.51 18.81
CA PHE A 2 -5.42 18.08 19.91
C PHE A 2 -3.93 18.26 19.58
N ARG A 3 -3.49 17.81 18.41
CA ARG A 3 -2.09 17.92 17.96
C ARG A 3 -1.66 19.36 17.68
N LEU A 4 -2.60 20.25 17.32
CA LEU A 4 -2.31 21.67 17.09
C LEU A 4 -2.11 22.47 18.37
N PHE A 5 -2.86 22.16 19.42
CA PHE A 5 -2.98 22.98 20.61
C PHE A 5 -2.37 22.37 21.88
N VAL A 6 -2.27 21.03 21.92
CA VAL A 6 -1.85 20.31 23.13
C VAL A 6 -0.54 19.56 22.94
N PHE A 7 -0.30 18.99 21.75
CA PHE A 7 0.87 18.15 21.48
C PHE A 7 1.84 18.82 20.50
N ASN A 8 2.85 19.49 21.04
CA ASN A 8 3.94 20.08 20.24
C ASN A 8 5.04 19.03 20.02
N ASN A 9 5.11 18.45 18.81
CA ASN A 9 6.16 17.50 18.45
C ASN A 9 7.22 18.21 17.59
N GLN A 10 8.43 18.32 18.11
CA GLN A 10 9.54 18.97 17.42
C GLN A 10 9.99 18.22 16.14
N VAL A 11 9.76 16.90 16.09
CA VAL A 11 10.16 16.06 14.94
C VAL A 11 9.20 16.21 13.76
N TYR A 12 7.90 16.37 14.03
CA TYR A 12 6.87 16.53 13.00
C TYR A 12 6.22 17.90 13.09
N GLY A 13 7.00 18.96 12.89
CA GLY A 13 6.47 20.31 12.78
C GLY A 13 5.44 20.43 11.66
N MET A 14 4.36 21.18 11.87
CA MET A 14 3.41 21.50 10.81
C MET A 14 4.05 22.49 9.83
N GLY A 15 4.87 21.98 8.93
CA GLY A 15 5.55 22.80 7.92
C GLY A 15 4.59 23.61 7.05
N LEU A 16 3.35 23.12 6.86
CA LEU A 16 2.37 23.79 6.01
C LEU A 16 1.93 25.15 6.57
N THR A 17 1.73 25.27 7.88
CA THR A 17 1.30 26.56 8.49
C THR A 17 2.40 27.62 8.46
N SER A 18 3.65 27.22 8.65
CA SER A 18 4.80 28.13 8.53
C SER A 18 5.07 28.52 7.09
N GLN A 19 4.97 27.56 6.14
CA GLN A 19 5.11 27.80 4.71
C GLN A 19 3.98 28.68 4.15
N LEU A 20 2.74 28.50 4.64
CA LEU A 20 1.61 29.33 4.23
C LEU A 20 1.79 30.80 4.64
N LYS A 21 2.48 31.05 5.77
CA LYS A 21 2.80 32.42 6.23
C LYS A 21 3.94 33.04 5.42
N SER A 22 4.95 32.28 5.03
CA SER A 22 6.14 32.78 4.32
C SER A 22 5.94 32.90 2.80
N ALA A 23 5.26 31.92 2.18
CA ALA A 23 5.07 31.84 0.74
C ALA A 23 3.68 31.24 0.38
N PRO A 24 2.58 31.98 0.55
CA PRO A 24 1.22 31.44 0.45
C PRO A 24 0.89 30.85 -0.93
N ILE A 25 1.25 31.54 -2.02
CA ILE A 25 0.94 31.12 -3.39
C ILE A 25 1.69 29.83 -3.73
N GLU A 26 2.96 29.75 -3.39
CA GLU A 26 3.78 28.56 -3.65
C GLU A 26 3.31 27.35 -2.83
N THR A 27 2.93 27.59 -1.58
CA THR A 27 2.39 26.53 -0.71
C THR A 27 1.06 26.00 -1.23
N LEU A 28 0.16 26.86 -1.67
CA LEU A 28 -1.11 26.45 -2.28
C LEU A 28 -0.88 25.68 -3.59
N ARG A 29 0.08 26.09 -4.41
CA ARG A 29 0.46 25.38 -5.63
C ARG A 29 0.98 23.98 -5.32
N LYS A 30 1.90 23.84 -4.35
CA LYS A 30 2.43 22.53 -3.91
C LYS A 30 1.33 21.65 -3.34
N LEU A 31 0.42 22.23 -2.55
CA LEU A 31 -0.74 21.50 -2.02
C LEU A 31 -1.64 20.97 -3.15
N ALA A 32 -1.99 21.82 -4.10
CA ALA A 32 -2.80 21.42 -5.26
C ALA A 32 -2.11 20.32 -6.08
N GLN A 33 -0.82 20.43 -6.32
CA GLN A 33 -0.04 19.39 -7.00
C GLN A 33 -0.04 18.06 -6.22
N SER A 34 0.13 18.11 -4.90
CA SER A 34 0.09 16.92 -4.04
C SER A 34 -1.29 16.25 -4.06
N ILE A 35 -2.37 17.05 -4.02
CA ILE A 35 -3.74 16.53 -4.15
C ILE A 35 -3.94 15.86 -5.50
N LEU A 36 -3.59 16.54 -6.59
CA LEU A 36 -3.76 15.98 -7.94
C LEU A 36 -2.92 14.73 -8.15
N PHE A 37 -1.69 14.72 -7.66
CA PHE A 37 -0.83 13.53 -7.70
C PHE A 37 -1.45 12.37 -6.92
N THR A 38 -1.94 12.61 -5.70
CA THR A 38 -2.57 11.58 -4.87
C THR A 38 -3.84 11.05 -5.53
N LEU A 39 -4.69 11.92 -6.06
CA LEU A 39 -5.90 11.51 -6.76
C LEU A 39 -5.58 10.65 -7.99
N ARG A 40 -4.61 11.06 -8.80
CA ARG A 40 -4.13 10.25 -9.93
C ARG A 40 -3.63 8.89 -9.45
N LEU A 41 -2.82 8.87 -8.40
CA LEU A 41 -2.25 7.64 -7.83
C LEU A 41 -3.37 6.67 -7.42
N VAL A 42 -4.34 7.13 -6.61
CA VAL A 42 -5.35 6.24 -6.03
C VAL A 42 -6.51 5.90 -6.97
N LEU A 43 -6.87 6.81 -7.91
CA LEU A 43 -7.96 6.58 -8.86
C LEU A 43 -7.51 5.90 -10.15
N LYS A 44 -6.24 5.98 -10.50
CA LYS A 44 -5.74 5.41 -11.76
C LYS A 44 -4.61 4.43 -11.51
N ASP A 45 -3.47 4.89 -11.00
CA ASP A 45 -2.23 4.11 -11.03
C ASP A 45 -2.32 2.86 -10.13
N ALA A 46 -3.00 2.96 -8.97
CA ALA A 46 -3.24 1.82 -8.08
C ALA A 46 -4.14 0.76 -8.73
N TRP A 47 -5.14 1.18 -9.49
CA TRP A 47 -6.04 0.24 -10.18
C TRP A 47 -5.40 -0.41 -11.41
N LEU A 48 -4.52 0.30 -12.09
CA LEU A 48 -3.76 -0.27 -13.20
C LEU A 48 -2.83 -1.40 -12.76
N GLN A 49 -2.47 -1.45 -11.47
CA GLN A 49 -1.69 -2.57 -10.92
C GLN A 49 -2.38 -3.93 -11.07
N MET A 50 -3.71 -3.98 -11.10
CA MET A 50 -4.44 -5.25 -11.33
C MET A 50 -4.25 -5.80 -12.75
N LEU A 51 -3.86 -4.95 -13.71
CA LEU A 51 -3.57 -5.35 -15.09
C LEU A 51 -2.14 -5.85 -15.28
N VAL A 52 -1.30 -5.77 -14.25
CA VAL A 52 0.03 -6.37 -14.27
C VAL A 52 -0.15 -7.88 -14.12
N LEU A 53 -0.09 -8.55 -15.26
CA LEU A 53 -0.18 -10.01 -15.36
C LEU A 53 1.16 -10.64 -14.97
N PRO A 54 1.17 -11.89 -14.50
CA PRO A 54 2.41 -12.63 -14.30
C PRO A 54 3.17 -12.80 -15.63
N ASP A 55 4.49 -12.99 -15.54
CA ASP A 55 5.32 -13.10 -16.73
C ASP A 55 4.86 -14.28 -17.61
N VAL A 56 4.52 -13.96 -18.87
CA VAL A 56 3.98 -14.90 -19.85
C VAL A 56 5.04 -15.91 -20.29
N ALA A 57 6.33 -15.58 -20.13
CA ALA A 57 7.42 -16.48 -20.49
C ALA A 57 7.45 -17.77 -19.66
N ASP A 58 6.88 -17.73 -18.45
CA ASP A 58 6.86 -18.85 -17.49
C ASP A 58 5.44 -19.39 -17.22
N PHE A 59 4.61 -19.55 -18.24
CA PHE A 59 3.23 -20.07 -18.09
C PHE A 59 3.15 -21.42 -17.35
N ARG A 60 4.23 -22.20 -17.31
CA ARG A 60 4.33 -23.48 -16.58
C ARG A 60 4.78 -23.32 -15.14
N SER A 61 5.13 -22.12 -14.71
CA SER A 61 5.44 -21.86 -13.32
C SER A 61 4.21 -22.15 -12.45
N VAL A 62 4.42 -22.89 -11.38
CA VAL A 62 3.37 -23.23 -10.40
C VAL A 62 2.66 -21.96 -9.91
N MET A 63 3.38 -20.85 -9.77
CA MET A 63 2.86 -19.56 -9.36
C MET A 63 1.83 -19.01 -10.36
N ASN A 64 2.11 -19.09 -11.65
CA ASN A 64 1.22 -18.61 -12.70
C ASN A 64 -0.05 -19.48 -12.82
N ILE A 65 0.08 -20.78 -12.59
CA ILE A 65 -1.07 -21.69 -12.53
C ILE A 65 -1.98 -21.32 -11.35
N TYR A 66 -1.44 -21.07 -10.17
CA TYR A 66 -2.25 -20.65 -9.02
C TYR A 66 -2.92 -19.29 -9.24
N TYR A 67 -2.23 -18.34 -9.88
CA TYR A 67 -2.84 -17.07 -10.28
C TYR A 67 -4.07 -17.30 -11.15
N LEU A 68 -3.95 -18.11 -12.20
CA LEU A 68 -5.05 -18.40 -13.11
C LEU A 68 -6.19 -19.13 -12.42
N VAL A 69 -5.88 -20.10 -11.56
CA VAL A 69 -6.90 -20.86 -10.79
C VAL A 69 -7.66 -19.92 -9.86
N ILE A 70 -6.98 -19.07 -9.10
CA ILE A 70 -7.61 -18.12 -8.18
C ILE A 70 -8.48 -17.12 -8.96
N ALA A 71 -7.95 -16.54 -10.03
CA ALA A 71 -8.70 -15.63 -10.87
C ALA A 71 -9.95 -16.30 -11.47
N ALA A 72 -9.84 -17.53 -11.95
CA ALA A 72 -10.95 -18.29 -12.52
C ALA A 72 -12.01 -18.65 -11.45
N VAL A 73 -11.59 -19.12 -10.28
CA VAL A 73 -12.51 -19.45 -9.18
C VAL A 73 -13.28 -18.20 -8.72
N ILE A 74 -12.60 -17.07 -8.54
CA ILE A 74 -13.25 -15.81 -8.16
C ILE A 74 -14.16 -15.30 -9.26
N LEU A 75 -13.76 -15.43 -10.53
CA LEU A 75 -14.59 -15.10 -11.70
C LEU A 75 -15.90 -15.90 -11.68
N ILE A 76 -15.81 -17.23 -11.53
CA ILE A 76 -16.99 -18.11 -11.51
C ILE A 76 -17.87 -17.81 -10.30
N ALA A 77 -17.28 -17.64 -9.10
CA ALA A 77 -18.02 -17.34 -7.89
C ALA A 77 -18.75 -15.99 -7.97
N THR A 78 -18.05 -14.95 -8.44
CA THR A 78 -18.63 -13.60 -8.59
C THR A 78 -19.70 -13.59 -9.67
N ALA A 79 -19.47 -14.23 -10.82
CA ALA A 79 -20.46 -14.34 -11.90
C ALA A 79 -21.70 -15.10 -11.42
N GLY A 80 -21.53 -16.23 -10.73
CA GLY A 80 -22.64 -17.01 -10.15
C GLY A 80 -23.45 -16.22 -9.15
N PHE A 81 -22.78 -15.51 -8.23
CA PHE A 81 -23.45 -14.65 -7.25
C PHE A 81 -24.25 -13.53 -7.92
N LEU A 82 -23.66 -12.82 -8.87
CA LEU A 82 -24.34 -11.73 -9.58
C LEU A 82 -25.49 -12.25 -10.46
N PHE A 83 -25.34 -13.44 -11.05
CA PHE A 83 -26.41 -14.09 -11.81
C PHE A 83 -27.62 -14.44 -10.91
N MET A 84 -27.39 -14.94 -9.70
CA MET A 84 -28.44 -15.23 -8.73
C MET A 84 -29.16 -13.95 -8.23
N ARG A 85 -28.46 -12.81 -8.22
CA ARG A 85 -29.00 -11.50 -7.79
C ARG A 85 -29.41 -10.62 -8.97
N ARG A 86 -29.57 -11.18 -10.15
CA ARG A 86 -29.82 -10.44 -11.38
C ARG A 86 -31.01 -9.51 -11.31
N ASP A 87 -32.11 -9.95 -10.69
CA ASP A 87 -33.35 -9.16 -10.59
C ASP A 87 -33.16 -7.88 -9.75
N GLU A 88 -32.26 -7.92 -8.77
CA GLU A 88 -31.91 -6.75 -7.94
C GLU A 88 -31.02 -5.74 -8.69
N LEU A 89 -30.35 -6.18 -9.78
CA LEU A 89 -29.45 -5.35 -10.57
C LEU A 89 -30.16 -4.53 -11.65
N GLN A 90 -31.47 -4.64 -11.79
CA GLN A 90 -32.23 -3.86 -12.78
C GLN A 90 -32.13 -2.37 -12.48
N THR A 91 -31.82 -1.60 -13.55
CA THR A 91 -31.60 -0.16 -13.40
C THR A 91 -32.94 0.56 -13.31
N THR A 92 -33.23 1.09 -12.16
CA THR A 92 -34.37 1.98 -11.89
C THR A 92 -33.86 3.41 -11.68
N ARG A 93 -34.69 4.43 -11.93
CA ARG A 93 -34.34 5.85 -11.67
C ARG A 93 -33.85 6.07 -10.23
N LYS A 94 -34.39 5.35 -9.25
CA LYS A 94 -33.96 5.38 -7.86
C LYS A 94 -32.50 4.89 -7.74
N ASN A 95 -32.16 3.78 -8.40
CA ASN A 95 -30.82 3.22 -8.37
C ASN A 95 -29.75 4.17 -8.94
N VAL A 96 -30.10 4.99 -9.94
CA VAL A 96 -29.22 6.02 -10.49
C VAL A 96 -28.95 7.13 -9.48
N ILE A 97 -29.98 7.57 -8.76
CA ILE A 97 -29.84 8.57 -7.69
C ILE A 97 -28.97 8.00 -6.57
N ASP A 98 -29.24 6.77 -6.13
CA ASP A 98 -28.47 6.11 -5.08
C ASP A 98 -27.00 5.91 -5.50
N ALA A 99 -26.75 5.51 -6.74
CA ALA A 99 -25.39 5.39 -7.28
C ALA A 99 -24.64 6.73 -7.31
N SER A 100 -25.33 7.83 -7.66
CA SER A 100 -24.73 9.18 -7.64
C SER A 100 -24.39 9.62 -6.21
N TRP A 101 -25.23 9.30 -5.22
CA TRP A 101 -24.92 9.54 -3.81
C TRP A 101 -23.71 8.73 -3.33
N ILE A 102 -23.59 7.47 -3.77
CA ILE A 102 -22.45 6.62 -3.46
C ILE A 102 -21.16 7.22 -4.02
N VAL A 103 -21.16 7.74 -5.26
CA VAL A 103 -20.02 8.45 -5.83
C VAL A 103 -19.66 9.69 -5.01
N GLY A 104 -20.67 10.49 -4.63
CA GLY A 104 -20.46 11.68 -3.79
C GLY A 104 -19.86 11.35 -2.43
N LEU A 105 -20.37 10.32 -1.75
CA LEU A 105 -19.79 9.82 -0.51
C LEU A 105 -18.38 9.29 -0.69
N GLY A 106 -18.11 8.61 -1.80
CA GLY A 106 -16.77 8.14 -2.16
C GLY A 106 -15.78 9.29 -2.33
N LEU A 107 -16.16 10.35 -3.05
CA LEU A 107 -15.33 11.55 -3.21
C LEU A 107 -15.04 12.23 -1.85
N LEU A 108 -16.06 12.36 -1.00
CA LEU A 108 -15.91 12.88 0.35
C LEU A 108 -14.95 12.02 1.18
N ALA A 109 -15.10 10.70 1.12
CA ALA A 109 -14.22 9.76 1.85
C ALA A 109 -12.76 9.85 1.37
N VAL A 110 -12.51 9.94 0.06
CA VAL A 110 -11.17 10.14 -0.51
C VAL A 110 -10.57 11.45 -0.02
N PHE A 111 -11.35 12.53 -0.02
CA PHE A 111 -10.87 13.84 0.45
C PHE A 111 -10.52 13.79 1.95
N LEU A 112 -11.40 13.23 2.79
CA LEU A 112 -11.15 13.10 4.23
C LEU A 112 -9.93 12.20 4.52
N SER A 113 -9.74 11.14 3.75
CA SER A 113 -8.59 10.25 3.87
C SER A 113 -7.28 10.93 3.47
N GLY A 114 -7.31 11.82 2.47
CA GLY A 114 -6.13 12.54 1.98
C GLY A 114 -5.71 13.69 2.89
N TRP A 115 -6.65 14.26 3.62
CA TRP A 115 -6.43 15.47 4.43
C TRP A 115 -5.22 15.38 5.38
N PRO A 116 -5.02 14.32 6.19
CA PRO A 116 -3.86 14.20 7.06
C PRO A 116 -2.53 14.22 6.31
N PHE A 117 -2.46 13.56 5.15
CA PHE A 117 -1.24 13.49 4.34
C PHE A 117 -0.90 14.84 3.71
N TRP A 118 -1.88 15.52 3.18
CA TRP A 118 -1.67 16.84 2.54
C TRP A 118 -1.27 17.90 3.53
N LEU A 119 -1.80 17.86 4.78
CA LEU A 119 -1.42 18.79 5.83
C LEU A 119 0.04 18.69 6.28
N ILE A 120 0.61 17.48 6.26
CA ILE A 120 2.01 17.25 6.63
C ILE A 120 2.95 17.28 5.43
N GLY A 121 2.42 17.50 4.21
CA GLY A 121 3.20 17.50 2.97
C GLY A 121 3.69 16.11 2.55
N PHE A 122 3.04 15.04 3.04
CA PHE A 122 3.39 13.68 2.69
C PHE A 122 2.64 13.22 1.43
N THR A 123 3.36 12.61 0.49
CA THR A 123 2.80 12.04 -0.73
C THR A 123 2.81 10.52 -0.64
N PRO A 124 1.63 9.84 -0.61
CA PRO A 124 1.57 8.38 -0.71
C PRO A 124 2.21 7.89 -2.02
N SER A 125 2.76 6.68 -2.01
CA SER A 125 3.27 6.03 -3.22
C SER A 125 2.86 4.57 -3.28
N LEU A 126 3.01 3.92 -4.44
CA LEU A 126 2.78 2.49 -4.59
C LEU A 126 3.99 1.65 -4.20
N ALA A 127 5.14 2.29 -4.01
CA ALA A 127 6.36 1.63 -3.57
C ALA A 127 6.38 1.45 -2.05
N TRP A 128 7.02 0.37 -1.61
CA TRP A 128 7.34 0.13 -0.21
C TRP A 128 8.25 1.25 0.35
N PRO A 129 8.09 1.66 1.61
CA PRO A 129 7.07 1.33 2.59
C PRO A 129 5.84 2.25 2.54
N ALA A 130 5.77 3.19 1.58
CA ALA A 130 4.73 4.21 1.53
C ALA A 130 3.41 3.69 0.92
N ASN A 131 3.41 2.49 0.31
CA ASN A 131 2.23 1.84 -0.25
C ASN A 131 1.12 1.59 0.79
N ARG A 132 1.48 1.34 2.05
CA ARG A 132 0.51 1.16 3.16
C ARG A 132 -0.43 2.35 3.36
N PHE A 133 0.02 3.55 3.01
CA PHE A 133 -0.79 4.77 3.16
C PHE A 133 -1.88 4.89 2.08
N THR A 134 -1.78 4.15 0.99
CA THR A 134 -2.85 4.10 -0.03
C THR A 134 -4.09 3.36 0.49
N LEU A 135 -3.95 2.52 1.52
CA LEU A 135 -5.06 1.79 2.13
C LEU A 135 -6.13 2.72 2.71
N SER A 136 -5.74 3.89 3.23
CA SER A 136 -6.70 4.87 3.75
C SER A 136 -7.70 5.36 2.71
N PHE A 137 -7.31 5.36 1.42
CA PHE A 137 -8.15 5.78 0.31
C PHE A 137 -9.02 4.66 -0.26
N ALA A 138 -8.70 3.39 0.07
CA ALA A 138 -9.32 2.22 -0.57
C ALA A 138 -10.85 2.22 -0.44
N PHE A 139 -11.38 2.57 0.74
CA PHE A 139 -12.82 2.63 0.96
C PHE A 139 -13.50 3.66 0.04
N GLY A 140 -13.00 4.91 0.04
CA GLY A 140 -13.57 5.98 -0.79
C GLY A 140 -13.49 5.68 -2.29
N VAL A 141 -12.35 5.15 -2.74
CA VAL A 141 -12.14 4.78 -4.14
C VAL A 141 -13.04 3.62 -4.55
N SER A 142 -13.24 2.61 -3.69
CA SER A 142 -14.16 1.50 -3.94
C SER A 142 -15.62 1.98 -4.09
N LEU A 143 -16.05 2.96 -3.28
CA LEU A 143 -17.37 3.58 -3.42
C LEU A 143 -17.49 4.33 -4.75
N ILE A 144 -16.46 5.08 -5.16
CA ILE A 144 -16.47 5.79 -6.46
C ILE A 144 -16.64 4.78 -7.60
N PHE A 145 -15.80 3.75 -7.67
CA PHE A 145 -15.89 2.76 -8.75
C PHE A 145 -17.20 1.96 -8.70
N GLY A 146 -17.64 1.54 -7.52
CA GLY A 146 -18.93 0.86 -7.35
C GLY A 146 -20.11 1.73 -7.80
N GLY A 147 -20.11 3.00 -7.42
CA GLY A 147 -21.12 3.97 -7.85
C GLY A 147 -21.07 4.23 -9.36
N LEU A 148 -19.87 4.43 -9.94
CA LEU A 148 -19.71 4.64 -11.39
C LEU A 148 -20.21 3.42 -12.20
N ILE A 149 -19.87 2.21 -11.76
CA ILE A 149 -20.38 0.98 -12.38
C ILE A 149 -21.90 0.90 -12.22
N GLY A 150 -22.44 1.31 -11.07
CA GLY A 150 -23.88 1.39 -10.82
C GLY A 150 -24.64 2.34 -11.75
N LEU A 151 -23.97 3.39 -12.28
CA LEU A 151 -24.54 4.32 -13.26
C LEU A 151 -24.66 3.75 -14.67
N ILE A 152 -23.98 2.64 -14.97
CA ILE A 152 -24.02 2.02 -16.29
C ILE A 152 -25.43 1.42 -16.52
N PRO A 153 -26.14 1.82 -17.59
CA PRO A 153 -27.53 1.34 -17.82
C PRO A 153 -27.59 -0.14 -18.23
N TRP A 154 -26.52 -0.67 -18.82
CA TRP A 154 -26.48 -2.03 -19.36
C TRP A 154 -26.08 -3.03 -18.28
N GLU A 155 -27.05 -3.82 -17.80
CA GLU A 155 -26.86 -4.83 -16.76
C GLU A 155 -25.71 -5.80 -17.09
N LYS A 156 -25.68 -6.34 -18.32
CA LYS A 156 -24.62 -7.25 -18.75
C LYS A 156 -23.23 -6.63 -18.63
N LEU A 157 -23.09 -5.37 -19.04
CA LEU A 157 -21.79 -4.67 -18.96
C LEU A 157 -21.36 -4.45 -17.51
N ARG A 158 -22.30 -4.09 -16.63
CA ARG A 158 -22.01 -3.98 -15.18
C ARG A 158 -21.48 -5.28 -14.59
N ILE A 159 -22.17 -6.39 -14.90
CA ILE A 159 -21.76 -7.73 -14.44
C ILE A 159 -20.36 -8.07 -14.96
N VAL A 160 -20.13 -7.90 -16.26
CA VAL A 160 -18.82 -8.19 -16.87
C VAL A 160 -17.72 -7.34 -16.24
N LEU A 161 -17.94 -6.03 -16.07
CA LEU A 161 -16.95 -5.14 -15.44
C LEU A 161 -16.66 -5.55 -14.00
N LEU A 162 -17.69 -5.80 -13.18
CA LEU A 162 -17.49 -6.21 -11.79
C LEU A 162 -16.74 -7.53 -11.68
N VAL A 163 -17.17 -8.54 -12.46
CA VAL A 163 -16.54 -9.86 -12.46
C VAL A 163 -15.06 -9.75 -12.86
N THR A 164 -14.78 -9.02 -13.94
CA THR A 164 -13.41 -8.83 -14.43
C THR A 164 -12.53 -8.09 -13.42
N LEU A 165 -13.01 -6.97 -12.86
CA LEU A 165 -12.27 -6.19 -11.88
C LEU A 165 -11.94 -7.01 -10.63
N VAL A 166 -12.94 -7.70 -10.06
CA VAL A 166 -12.75 -8.51 -8.85
C VAL A 166 -11.79 -9.67 -9.09
N SER A 167 -11.91 -10.34 -10.25
CA SER A 167 -11.05 -11.48 -10.59
C SER A 167 -9.59 -11.06 -10.80
N LEU A 168 -9.36 -9.98 -11.54
CA LEU A 168 -8.00 -9.45 -11.76
C LEU A 168 -7.39 -8.92 -10.45
N ALA A 169 -8.19 -8.23 -9.62
CA ALA A 169 -7.73 -7.75 -8.32
C ALA A 169 -7.34 -8.92 -7.39
N ALA A 170 -8.13 -10.00 -7.36
CA ALA A 170 -7.82 -11.20 -6.57
C ALA A 170 -6.53 -11.88 -7.05
N GLY A 171 -6.35 -12.01 -8.37
CA GLY A 171 -5.12 -12.54 -8.95
C GLY A 171 -3.90 -11.67 -8.60
N ARG A 172 -4.00 -10.35 -8.72
CA ARG A 172 -2.92 -9.43 -8.34
C ARG A 172 -2.59 -9.51 -6.85
N GLN A 173 -3.62 -9.62 -6.00
CA GLN A 173 -3.42 -9.77 -4.56
C GLN A 173 -2.67 -11.06 -4.22
N TYR A 174 -2.95 -12.16 -4.93
CA TYR A 174 -2.19 -13.39 -4.79
C TYR A 174 -0.70 -13.19 -5.15
N LEU A 175 -0.39 -12.52 -6.27
CA LEU A 175 1.00 -12.25 -6.65
C LEU A 175 1.71 -11.41 -5.57
N SER A 176 1.07 -10.34 -5.10
CA SER A 176 1.64 -9.52 -4.03
C SER A 176 1.87 -10.31 -2.73
N ALA A 177 0.93 -11.18 -2.36
CA ALA A 177 1.10 -12.04 -1.18
C ALA A 177 2.28 -13.01 -1.33
N ARG A 178 2.52 -13.51 -2.54
CA ARG A 178 3.68 -14.37 -2.86
C ARG A 178 5.00 -13.61 -2.78
N ASP A 179 5.04 -12.38 -3.30
CA ASP A 179 6.24 -11.53 -3.22
C ASP A 179 6.63 -11.31 -1.74
N TYR A 180 5.67 -10.95 -0.88
CA TYR A 180 5.88 -10.82 0.56
C TYR A 180 6.30 -12.14 1.24
N GLN A 181 5.72 -13.26 0.80
CA GLN A 181 6.10 -14.56 1.34
C GLN A 181 7.52 -14.95 0.97
N GLN A 182 7.94 -14.71 -0.26
CA GLN A 182 9.31 -14.96 -0.70
C GLN A 182 10.32 -14.11 0.08
N ASP A 183 10.04 -12.83 0.24
CA ASP A 183 10.88 -11.93 1.02
C ASP A 183 10.99 -12.37 2.48
N TRP A 184 9.87 -12.84 3.07
CA TRP A 184 9.86 -13.40 4.42
C TRP A 184 10.73 -14.67 4.54
N GLU A 185 10.71 -15.57 3.53
CA GLU A 185 11.58 -16.75 3.53
C GLU A 185 13.06 -16.35 3.47
N ILE A 186 13.42 -15.38 2.62
CA ILE A 186 14.77 -14.83 2.53
C ILE A 186 15.18 -14.20 3.86
N GLN A 187 14.29 -13.45 4.50
CA GLN A 187 14.54 -12.83 5.80
C GLN A 187 14.80 -13.89 6.89
N LYS A 188 14.01 -14.96 6.93
CA LYS A 188 14.24 -16.07 7.86
C LYS A 188 15.60 -16.73 7.64
N GLU A 189 15.94 -16.99 6.38
CA GLU A 189 17.24 -17.58 6.03
C GLU A 189 18.40 -16.67 6.40
N LEU A 190 18.28 -15.36 6.20
CA LEU A 190 19.26 -14.36 6.59
C LEU A 190 19.57 -14.48 8.09
N PHE A 191 18.56 -14.43 8.96
CA PHE A 191 18.75 -14.51 10.40
C PHE A 191 19.27 -15.88 10.84
N TRP A 192 18.80 -16.96 10.20
CA TRP A 192 19.30 -18.29 10.47
C TRP A 192 20.80 -18.40 10.13
N GLN A 193 21.23 -17.91 8.97
CA GLN A 193 22.64 -17.90 8.60
C GLN A 193 23.48 -17.01 9.51
N MET A 194 22.94 -15.88 9.98
CA MET A 194 23.62 -15.03 10.96
C MET A 194 23.89 -15.76 12.24
N THR A 195 22.90 -16.45 12.81
CA THR A 195 23.07 -17.20 14.05
C THR A 195 24.13 -18.29 13.94
N TRP A 196 24.25 -18.91 12.78
CA TRP A 196 25.28 -19.93 12.51
C TRP A 196 26.69 -19.36 12.32
N ARG A 197 26.79 -18.24 11.60
CA ARG A 197 28.09 -17.66 11.22
C ARG A 197 28.65 -16.71 12.27
N ALA A 198 27.79 -16.09 13.04
CA ALA A 198 28.13 -15.11 14.05
C ALA A 198 27.36 -15.37 15.37
N PRO A 199 27.51 -16.53 16.02
CA PRO A 199 26.72 -16.90 17.20
C PRO A 199 26.97 -16.00 18.41
N GLY A 200 28.10 -15.30 18.48
CA GLY A 200 28.54 -14.48 19.62
C GLY A 200 28.75 -13.02 19.25
N LEU A 201 27.74 -12.35 18.69
CA LEU A 201 27.80 -10.91 18.49
C LEU A 201 27.92 -10.18 19.83
N LYS A 202 28.87 -9.24 19.92
CA LYS A 202 29.03 -8.44 21.14
C LYS A 202 27.94 -7.37 21.22
N PRO A 203 27.44 -7.00 22.41
CA PRO A 203 26.56 -5.85 22.59
C PRO A 203 27.12 -4.59 21.94
N ASN A 204 26.24 -3.72 21.48
CA ASN A 204 26.55 -2.50 20.71
C ASN A 204 27.18 -2.77 19.33
N THR A 205 26.88 -3.91 18.72
CA THR A 205 27.31 -4.23 17.36
C THR A 205 26.34 -3.62 16.33
N LEU A 206 26.94 -2.94 15.36
CA LEU A 206 26.28 -2.48 14.15
C LEU A 206 26.46 -3.50 13.03
N VAL A 207 25.36 -4.03 12.50
CA VAL A 207 25.35 -4.95 11.37
C VAL A 207 24.97 -4.19 10.11
N LEU A 208 25.83 -4.24 9.10
CA LEU A 208 25.59 -3.66 7.79
C LEU A 208 25.23 -4.77 6.81
N LEU A 209 24.07 -4.65 6.17
CA LEU A 209 23.66 -5.56 5.10
C LEU A 209 24.00 -4.97 3.75
N ASN A 210 24.45 -5.84 2.85
CA ASN A 210 24.62 -5.48 1.45
C ASN A 210 23.25 -5.33 0.78
N GLU A 211 23.13 -4.44 -0.20
CA GLU A 211 21.89 -4.19 -0.93
C GLU A 211 21.39 -5.40 -1.69
N GLY A 212 20.07 -5.43 -1.92
CA GLY A 212 19.41 -6.44 -2.72
C GLY A 212 19.09 -7.76 -2.02
N ALA A 213 19.35 -7.86 -0.70
CA ALA A 213 19.00 -9.07 0.04
C ALA A 213 17.48 -9.18 0.32
N LEU A 214 16.81 -8.06 0.58
CA LEU A 214 15.39 -8.00 0.91
C LEU A 214 14.73 -6.83 0.16
N ASP A 215 13.50 -7.05 -0.32
CA ASP A 215 12.72 -6.02 -1.02
C ASP A 215 11.79 -5.27 -0.06
N TYR A 216 11.22 -5.97 0.93
CA TYR A 216 10.22 -5.44 1.88
C TYR A 216 10.78 -5.38 3.29
N TYR A 217 11.68 -4.46 3.54
CA TYR A 217 12.31 -4.32 4.86
C TYR A 217 12.15 -2.92 5.45
N ALA A 218 12.28 -2.83 6.76
CA ALA A 218 12.52 -1.59 7.46
C ALA A 218 13.64 -1.83 8.49
N ASP A 219 14.57 -0.89 8.60
CA ASP A 219 15.70 -1.00 9.53
C ASP A 219 15.25 -1.33 10.95
N ASN A 220 14.15 -0.71 11.40
CA ASN A 220 13.60 -0.96 12.72
C ASN A 220 13.11 -2.40 12.89
N SER A 221 12.46 -2.97 11.86
CA SER A 221 11.96 -4.35 11.91
C SER A 221 13.11 -5.34 11.95
N LEU A 222 14.15 -5.14 11.16
CA LEU A 222 15.33 -5.99 11.13
C LEU A 222 16.14 -5.86 12.42
N SER A 223 16.33 -4.64 12.94
CA SER A 223 16.99 -4.42 14.23
C SER A 223 16.23 -5.06 15.38
N SER A 224 14.88 -5.01 15.37
CA SER A 224 14.07 -5.67 16.40
C SER A 224 14.25 -7.19 16.38
N ALA A 225 14.20 -7.81 15.21
CA ALA A 225 14.43 -9.24 15.07
C ALA A 225 15.85 -9.65 15.53
N LEU A 226 16.85 -8.82 15.20
CA LEU A 226 18.23 -9.04 15.64
C LEU A 226 18.36 -9.01 17.17
N ASN A 227 17.73 -8.03 17.83
CA ASN A 227 17.74 -7.94 19.28
C ASN A 227 16.98 -9.10 19.93
N TRP A 228 15.88 -9.57 19.36
CA TRP A 228 15.20 -10.76 19.87
C TRP A 228 16.06 -12.02 19.84
N ILE A 229 16.97 -12.13 18.88
CA ILE A 229 17.84 -13.29 18.71
C ILE A 229 19.06 -13.22 19.66
N TYR A 230 19.71 -12.04 19.73
CA TYR A 230 21.00 -11.90 20.41
C TYR A 230 20.91 -11.26 21.81
N ALA A 231 19.83 -10.59 22.14
CA ALA A 231 19.58 -10.00 23.45
C ALA A 231 18.14 -10.26 23.93
N PRO A 232 17.70 -11.55 24.03
CA PRO A 232 16.33 -11.89 24.42
C PRO A 232 15.98 -11.43 25.84
N ASP A 233 16.97 -11.29 26.70
CA ASP A 233 16.81 -10.87 28.10
C ASP A 233 16.99 -9.36 28.32
N ASN A 234 17.14 -8.59 27.26
CA ASN A 234 17.24 -7.13 27.38
C ASN A 234 15.85 -6.53 27.66
N HIS A 235 15.67 -6.00 28.87
CA HIS A 235 14.46 -5.30 29.32
C HIS A 235 14.65 -3.78 29.42
N THR A 236 15.73 -3.25 28.84
CA THR A 236 16.03 -1.81 28.82
C THR A 236 15.39 -1.13 27.62
N ASP A 237 15.29 0.21 27.66
CA ASP A 237 14.81 1.03 26.54
C ASP A 237 15.84 1.18 25.42
N GLN A 238 17.05 0.61 25.58
CA GLN A 238 18.14 0.68 24.61
C GLN A 238 18.23 -0.60 23.81
N ILE A 239 18.39 -0.47 22.49
CA ILE A 239 18.67 -1.58 21.60
C ILE A 239 20.18 -1.82 21.55
N GLU A 240 20.61 -3.07 21.74
CA GLU A 240 22.03 -3.45 21.75
C GLU A 240 22.58 -3.72 20.34
N TYR A 241 21.70 -4.06 19.41
CA TYR A 241 22.07 -4.40 18.04
C TYR A 241 21.27 -3.58 17.04
N VAL A 242 21.94 -2.99 16.10
CA VAL A 242 21.33 -2.24 15.00
C VAL A 242 21.72 -2.86 13.68
N LEU A 243 20.75 -3.03 12.79
CA LEU A 243 20.95 -3.54 11.45
C LEU A 243 20.37 -2.56 10.45
N PHE A 244 21.14 -2.17 9.42
CA PHE A 244 20.62 -1.33 8.35
C PHE A 244 21.40 -1.51 7.04
N TYR A 245 20.81 -0.97 5.97
CA TYR A 245 21.43 -0.90 4.66
C TYR A 245 22.19 0.42 4.49
N PRO A 246 23.51 0.40 4.25
CA PRO A 246 24.33 1.61 4.15
C PRO A 246 23.80 2.62 3.11
N THR A 247 23.49 2.15 1.92
CA THR A 247 23.00 2.98 0.82
C THR A 247 21.68 3.66 1.11
N THR A 248 20.75 2.99 1.80
CA THR A 248 19.50 3.60 2.23
C THR A 248 19.73 4.73 3.25
N ARG A 249 20.69 4.58 4.13
CA ARG A 249 20.99 5.57 5.19
C ARG A 249 21.95 6.65 4.73
N LEU A 250 22.99 6.28 4.03
CA LEU A 250 24.06 7.19 3.64
C LEU A 250 23.79 7.88 2.31
N LYS A 251 22.93 7.30 1.45
CA LYS A 251 22.53 7.87 0.16
C LYS A 251 23.73 8.46 -0.60
N ASN A 252 23.69 9.77 -0.84
CA ASN A 252 24.72 10.50 -1.57
C ASN A 252 25.99 10.81 -0.74
N ALA A 253 26.07 10.35 0.50
CA ALA A 253 27.27 10.52 1.34
C ALA A 253 28.33 9.45 1.11
N LEU A 254 28.00 8.39 0.37
CA LEU A 254 28.99 7.40 -0.09
C LEU A 254 29.60 7.92 -1.41
N PRO A 255 30.92 8.05 -1.51
CA PRO A 255 31.57 8.29 -2.81
C PRO A 255 31.31 7.08 -3.72
N GLU A 256 31.00 7.35 -5.00
CA GLU A 256 30.89 6.33 -6.05
C GLU A 256 32.24 5.62 -6.28
#